data_31ce1b500cf859e9e0512245a8888ff4
#
_entry.id   31ce1b500cf859e9e0512245a8888ff4
#
_cell.length_a   1.000
_cell.length_b   1.000
_cell.length_c   1.000
_cell.angle_alpha   90.00
_cell.angle_beta   90.00
_cell.angle_gamma   90.00
#
_symmetry.space_group_name_H-M   'P 1'
#
loop_
_entity.id
_entity.type
_entity.pdbx_description
1 polymer ?
#
loop_
_entity_poly.entity_id
_entity_poly.type
_entity_poly.pdbx_seq_one_letter_code
_entity_poly.pdbx_strand_id
1 'polypeptide(L)'
;VSGGSGIDFTKIGKILLTLLCLYVISACFSFIQGYIMTGVSQKLTYRMRKEISEKINRMPMNYFDTTTHGEVLSRVTNDVDTLSQSLNQSATQMITSVTTIIGVLIMMISISPLMTVIALLILPVSMVLISVIVKHSQKYFKSQQEYLGHINGQVEEVYGGHNIVKAFNKEEDVIREFDETNDILFRSAWKSQFLSGMMMPIMQFVGNLGYVGVSILGGYLAIKQTIEVGDIQSFIQYVRSFTQPIQQVAQVANMLQSTAAASERVFEFLDEKEEDQFAENSVSVEGLQGNVEFEHVQFGYNPEHHTTNEL
;
A
#
# COMPACT_ATOMS: atom_id res chain seq x y z
N VAL A 1 -5.45 -3.33 59.48
CA VAL A 1 -5.36 -1.88 59.27
C VAL A 1 -4.00 -1.45 59.79
N SER A 2 -2.99 -1.49 58.96
CA SER A 2 -1.65 -1.00 59.31
C SER A 2 -1.27 0.10 58.32
N GLY A 3 -0.80 1.16 58.87
CA GLY A 3 -0.21 2.39 58.39
C GLY A 3 0.04 2.50 56.87
N GLY A 4 -0.73 3.38 56.25
CA GLY A 4 -0.44 3.79 54.89
C GLY A 4 0.92 4.47 54.85
N SER A 5 1.90 3.83 54.21
CA SER A 5 3.07 4.53 53.72
C SER A 5 2.56 5.59 52.75
N GLY A 6 2.69 6.85 53.14
CA GLY A 6 2.27 7.97 52.31
C GLY A 6 2.88 7.84 50.91
N ILE A 7 2.18 8.34 49.92
CA ILE A 7 2.63 8.36 48.53
C ILE A 7 4.04 8.97 48.48
N ASP A 8 5.02 8.22 48.01
CA ASP A 8 6.42 8.69 47.86
C ASP A 8 6.52 9.56 46.60
N PHE A 9 6.23 10.84 46.77
CA PHE A 9 6.31 11.83 45.70
C PHE A 9 7.72 11.94 45.07
N THR A 10 8.77 11.64 45.87
CA THR A 10 10.15 11.66 45.36
C THR A 10 10.42 10.53 44.40
N LYS A 11 9.92 9.33 44.70
CA LYS A 11 10.02 8.16 43.85
C LYS A 11 9.19 8.36 42.58
N ILE A 12 7.98 8.87 42.68
CA ILE A 12 7.12 9.22 41.57
C ILE A 12 7.80 10.25 40.65
N GLY A 13 8.36 11.32 41.25
CA GLY A 13 9.07 12.36 40.50
C GLY A 13 10.26 11.81 39.71
N LYS A 14 11.04 10.88 40.27
CA LYS A 14 12.14 10.21 39.56
C LYS A 14 11.63 9.38 38.40
N ILE A 15 10.56 8.62 38.59
CA ILE A 15 9.95 7.80 37.53
C ILE A 15 9.45 8.69 36.38
N LEU A 16 8.74 9.80 36.70
CA LEU A 16 8.24 10.73 35.70
C LEU A 16 9.37 11.40 34.91
N LEU A 17 10.45 11.79 35.59
CA LEU A 17 11.62 12.38 34.95
C LEU A 17 12.29 11.36 34.02
N THR A 18 12.43 10.11 34.45
CA THR A 18 12.97 9.03 33.59
C THR A 18 12.10 8.81 32.37
N LEU A 19 10.77 8.76 32.53
CA LEU A 19 9.83 8.65 31.43
C LEU A 19 9.93 9.82 30.43
N LEU A 20 10.03 11.06 30.98
CA LEU A 20 10.21 12.24 30.15
C LEU A 20 11.50 12.15 29.31
N CYS A 21 12.61 11.77 29.94
CA CYS A 21 13.87 11.56 29.21
C CYS A 21 13.74 10.50 28.12
N LEU A 22 13.07 9.37 28.42
CA LEU A 22 12.84 8.31 27.40
C LEU A 22 11.97 8.79 26.25
N TYR A 23 10.92 9.57 26.53
CA TYR A 23 10.09 10.15 25.46
C TYR A 23 10.86 11.15 24.60
N VAL A 24 11.70 11.99 25.18
CA VAL A 24 12.56 12.93 24.43
C VAL A 24 13.53 12.15 23.56
N ILE A 25 14.18 11.12 24.09
CA ILE A 25 15.09 10.25 23.34
C ILE A 25 14.34 9.57 22.17
N SER A 26 13.16 9.02 22.44
CA SER A 26 12.30 8.40 21.43
C SER A 26 11.91 9.39 20.32
N ALA A 27 11.54 10.62 20.70
CA ALA A 27 11.22 11.68 19.73
C ALA A 27 12.43 12.05 18.85
N CYS A 28 13.63 12.13 19.46
CA CYS A 28 14.87 12.36 18.71
C CYS A 28 15.17 11.23 17.71
N PHE A 29 15.01 9.98 18.11
CA PHE A 29 15.20 8.84 17.19
C PHE A 29 14.16 8.84 16.06
N SER A 30 12.89 9.12 16.36
CA SER A 30 11.84 9.23 15.36
C SER A 30 12.10 10.36 14.36
N PHE A 31 12.59 11.50 14.85
CA PHE A 31 12.98 12.61 14.00
C PHE A 31 14.16 12.24 13.07
N ILE A 32 15.21 11.62 13.63
CA ILE A 32 16.38 11.17 12.86
C ILE A 32 15.94 10.14 11.80
N GLN A 33 15.11 9.17 12.18
CA GLN A 33 14.57 8.17 11.25
C GLN A 33 13.80 8.84 10.10
N GLY A 34 12.88 9.76 10.41
CA GLY A 34 12.12 10.49 9.40
C GLY A 34 13.01 11.31 8.48
N TYR A 35 14.01 12.01 9.03
CA TYR A 35 14.97 12.79 8.26
C TYR A 35 15.79 11.92 7.28
N ILE A 36 16.30 10.79 7.76
CA ILE A 36 17.07 9.84 6.93
C ILE A 36 16.18 9.25 5.84
N MET A 37 14.99 8.75 6.20
CA MET A 37 14.10 8.10 5.25
C MET A 37 13.58 9.05 4.17
N THR A 38 13.25 10.29 4.56
CA THR A 38 12.90 11.33 3.58
C THR A 38 14.07 11.65 2.66
N GLY A 39 15.28 11.78 3.20
CA GLY A 39 16.49 12.02 2.41
C GLY A 39 16.77 10.90 1.40
N VAL A 40 16.66 9.65 1.82
CA VAL A 40 16.84 8.47 0.94
C VAL A 40 15.77 8.45 -0.15
N SER A 41 14.50 8.62 0.22
CA SER A 41 13.37 8.60 -0.70
C SER A 41 13.47 9.71 -1.75
N GLN A 42 13.78 10.95 -1.36
CA GLN A 42 13.94 12.07 -2.29
C GLN A 42 15.15 11.90 -3.21
N LYS A 43 16.24 11.32 -2.71
CA LYS A 43 17.43 11.03 -3.52
C LYS A 43 17.12 9.97 -4.58
N LEU A 44 16.36 8.94 -4.22
CA LEU A 44 15.90 7.92 -5.16
C LEU A 44 15.00 8.53 -6.23
N THR A 45 14.00 9.32 -5.83
CA THR A 45 13.09 10.04 -6.75
C THR A 45 13.85 10.89 -7.76
N TYR A 46 14.79 11.70 -7.26
CA TYR A 46 15.63 12.55 -8.12
C TYR A 46 16.40 11.73 -9.13
N ARG A 47 17.03 10.63 -8.66
CA ARG A 47 17.82 9.75 -9.52
C ARG A 47 16.95 9.07 -10.58
N MET A 48 15.83 8.49 -10.19
CA MET A 48 14.93 7.82 -11.13
C MET A 48 14.36 8.78 -12.19
N ARG A 49 13.92 9.97 -11.77
CA ARG A 49 13.44 10.99 -12.72
C ARG A 49 14.53 11.44 -13.68
N LYS A 50 15.77 11.58 -13.20
CA LYS A 50 16.93 11.88 -14.05
C LYS A 50 17.18 10.77 -15.06
N GLU A 51 17.25 9.52 -14.62
CA GLU A 51 17.48 8.35 -15.48
C GLU A 51 16.38 8.22 -16.54
N ILE A 52 15.09 8.37 -16.16
CA ILE A 52 13.98 8.34 -17.10
C ILE A 52 14.08 9.50 -18.10
N SER A 53 14.40 10.73 -17.64
CA SER A 53 14.53 11.89 -18.52
C SER A 53 15.67 11.72 -19.52
N GLU A 54 16.81 11.19 -19.08
CA GLU A 54 17.94 10.86 -19.97
C GLU A 54 17.57 9.75 -20.95
N LYS A 55 16.82 8.75 -20.50
CA LYS A 55 16.34 7.64 -21.33
C LYS A 55 15.38 8.13 -22.42
N ILE A 56 14.43 9.00 -22.10
CA ILE A 56 13.49 9.59 -23.06
C ILE A 56 14.25 10.21 -24.24
N ASN A 57 15.33 10.93 -23.97
CA ASN A 57 16.14 11.59 -25.02
C ASN A 57 16.96 10.60 -25.87
N ARG A 58 17.06 9.33 -25.47
CA ARG A 58 17.81 8.27 -26.18
C ARG A 58 16.92 7.21 -26.81
N MET A 59 15.61 7.34 -26.62
CA MET A 59 14.63 6.40 -27.16
C MET A 59 14.39 6.63 -28.64
N PRO A 60 14.23 5.55 -29.44
CA PRO A 60 13.90 5.66 -30.85
C PRO A 60 12.47 6.19 -31.04
N MET A 61 12.24 6.95 -32.12
CA MET A 61 10.92 7.54 -32.44
C MET A 61 9.80 6.52 -32.55
N ASN A 62 10.09 5.30 -33.05
CA ASN A 62 9.07 4.25 -33.17
C ASN A 62 8.46 3.83 -31.83
N TYR A 63 9.17 4.02 -30.72
CA TYR A 63 8.64 3.79 -29.37
C TYR A 63 7.48 4.75 -29.05
N PHE A 64 7.63 6.02 -29.43
CA PHE A 64 6.62 7.05 -29.18
C PHE A 64 5.42 6.96 -30.14
N ASP A 65 5.55 6.24 -31.27
CA ASP A 65 4.43 5.94 -32.16
C ASP A 65 3.51 4.85 -31.58
N THR A 66 4.07 3.93 -30.80
CA THR A 66 3.33 2.82 -30.18
C THR A 66 2.88 3.08 -28.76
N THR A 67 3.52 4.05 -28.07
CA THR A 67 3.26 4.38 -26.66
C THR A 67 2.70 5.78 -26.54
N THR A 68 1.63 5.96 -25.76
CA THR A 68 1.04 7.28 -25.59
C THR A 68 1.92 8.21 -24.73
N HIS A 69 1.95 9.51 -25.06
CA HIS A 69 2.67 10.51 -24.27
C HIS A 69 2.23 10.55 -22.80
N GLY A 70 0.94 10.29 -22.56
CA GLY A 70 0.38 10.20 -21.20
C GLY A 70 0.96 9.05 -20.38
N GLU A 71 1.23 7.91 -21.02
CA GLU A 71 1.83 6.75 -20.36
C GLU A 71 3.28 7.03 -19.95
N VAL A 72 4.09 7.60 -20.83
CA VAL A 72 5.47 7.99 -20.51
C VAL A 72 5.49 9.03 -19.39
N LEU A 73 4.63 10.04 -19.47
CA LEU A 73 4.52 11.06 -18.41
C LEU A 73 4.10 10.46 -17.08
N SER A 74 3.17 9.49 -17.09
CA SER A 74 2.74 8.80 -15.87
C SER A 74 3.88 8.03 -15.20
N ARG A 75 4.79 7.43 -15.95
CA ARG A 75 6.00 6.75 -15.41
C ARG A 75 6.92 7.73 -14.69
N VAL A 76 7.15 8.92 -15.29
CA VAL A 76 8.01 9.98 -14.69
C VAL A 76 7.41 10.57 -13.41
N THR A 77 6.08 10.70 -13.37
CA THR A 77 5.37 11.36 -12.27
C THR A 77 4.79 10.34 -11.29
N ASN A 78 3.71 9.67 -11.68
CA ASN A 78 2.91 8.85 -10.76
C ASN A 78 3.66 7.62 -10.27
N ASP A 79 4.34 6.88 -11.15
CA ASP A 79 5.02 5.65 -10.77
C ASP A 79 6.23 5.93 -9.89
N VAL A 80 7.04 6.94 -10.23
CA VAL A 80 8.18 7.36 -9.40
C VAL A 80 7.73 7.91 -8.05
N ASP A 81 6.63 8.67 -7.99
CA ASP A 81 6.06 9.17 -6.74
C ASP A 81 5.48 8.03 -5.88
N THR A 82 4.84 7.05 -6.51
CA THR A 82 4.36 5.84 -5.83
C THR A 82 5.53 5.07 -5.21
N LEU A 83 6.62 4.88 -5.94
CA LEU A 83 7.84 4.25 -5.43
C LEU A 83 8.42 5.00 -4.24
N SER A 84 8.55 6.32 -4.37
CA SER A 84 9.12 7.19 -3.34
C SER A 84 8.30 7.18 -2.04
N GLN A 85 6.98 7.38 -2.16
CA GLN A 85 6.08 7.40 -1.02
C GLN A 85 5.99 6.03 -0.35
N SER A 86 5.85 4.98 -1.15
CA SER A 86 5.78 3.61 -0.63
C SER A 86 7.06 3.20 0.06
N LEU A 87 8.23 3.53 -0.50
CA LEU A 87 9.51 3.23 0.12
C LEU A 87 9.64 3.93 1.47
N ASN A 88 9.36 5.24 1.52
CA ASN A 88 9.44 6.01 2.75
C ASN A 88 8.48 5.45 3.82
N GLN A 89 7.22 5.25 3.47
CA GLN A 89 6.20 4.78 4.40
C GLN A 89 6.43 3.33 4.81
N SER A 90 6.67 2.42 3.85
CA SER A 90 6.86 1.00 4.12
C SER A 90 8.10 0.73 4.96
N ALA A 91 9.24 1.36 4.63
CA ALA A 91 10.48 1.15 5.37
C ALA A 91 10.37 1.71 6.80
N THR A 92 9.82 2.93 6.95
CA THR A 92 9.60 3.53 8.28
C THR A 92 8.68 2.66 9.13
N GLN A 93 7.56 2.21 8.56
CA GLN A 93 6.56 1.40 9.26
C GLN A 93 7.10 0.00 9.59
N MET A 94 7.86 -0.61 8.68
CA MET A 94 8.48 -1.92 8.92
C MET A 94 9.49 -1.86 10.07
N ILE A 95 10.41 -0.88 10.06
CA ILE A 95 11.40 -0.69 11.11
C ILE A 95 10.72 -0.49 12.47
N THR A 96 9.74 0.42 12.53
CA THR A 96 9.01 0.71 13.77
C THR A 96 8.23 -0.50 14.26
N SER A 97 7.51 -1.20 13.36
CA SER A 97 6.70 -2.37 13.72
C SER A 97 7.56 -3.53 14.21
N VAL A 98 8.65 -3.85 13.52
CA VAL A 98 9.57 -4.93 13.91
C VAL A 98 10.23 -4.62 15.26
N THR A 99 10.71 -3.39 15.45
CA THR A 99 11.31 -2.96 16.71
C THR A 99 10.30 -3.03 17.86
N THR A 100 9.07 -2.58 17.64
CA THR A 100 8.00 -2.62 18.64
C THR A 100 7.62 -4.07 18.98
N ILE A 101 7.45 -4.94 17.99
CA ILE A 101 7.13 -6.36 18.19
C ILE A 101 8.21 -7.02 19.05
N ILE A 102 9.48 -6.86 18.69
CA ILE A 102 10.61 -7.46 19.42
C ILE A 102 10.67 -6.89 20.85
N GLY A 103 10.62 -5.58 20.99
CA GLY A 103 10.69 -4.94 22.32
C GLY A 103 9.55 -5.34 23.24
N VAL A 104 8.32 -5.33 22.73
CA VAL A 104 7.13 -5.75 23.50
C VAL A 104 7.21 -7.23 23.86
N LEU A 105 7.64 -8.09 22.91
CA LEU A 105 7.78 -9.52 23.18
C LEU A 105 8.80 -9.82 24.29
N ILE A 106 9.94 -9.14 24.27
CA ILE A 106 10.96 -9.25 25.33
C ILE A 106 10.37 -8.85 26.69
N MET A 107 9.64 -7.72 26.72
CA MET A 107 9.00 -7.26 27.96
C MET A 107 7.93 -8.23 28.46
N MET A 108 7.11 -8.78 27.56
CA MET A 108 6.08 -9.75 27.93
C MET A 108 6.70 -11.04 28.50
N ILE A 109 7.75 -11.57 27.89
CA ILE A 109 8.46 -12.77 28.36
C ILE A 109 9.12 -12.51 29.72
N SER A 110 9.65 -11.31 29.94
CA SER A 110 10.30 -10.94 31.21
C SER A 110 9.33 -10.89 32.38
N ILE A 111 8.04 -10.54 32.15
CA ILE A 111 7.00 -10.53 33.18
C ILE A 111 6.51 -11.97 33.44
N SER A 112 6.01 -12.64 32.39
CA SER A 112 5.48 -13.99 32.53
C SER A 112 5.45 -14.71 31.16
N PRO A 113 6.30 -15.75 30.99
CA PRO A 113 6.26 -16.54 29.75
C PRO A 113 4.90 -17.22 29.53
N LEU A 114 4.21 -17.64 30.60
CA LEU A 114 2.91 -18.30 30.51
C LEU A 114 1.81 -17.35 29.99
N MET A 115 1.78 -16.12 30.49
CA MET A 115 0.85 -15.08 29.97
C MET A 115 1.18 -14.72 28.52
N THR A 116 2.46 -14.71 28.15
CA THR A 116 2.91 -14.44 26.79
C THR A 116 2.39 -15.51 25.81
N VAL A 117 2.43 -16.79 26.18
CA VAL A 117 1.86 -17.87 25.35
C VAL A 117 0.37 -17.65 25.11
N ILE A 118 -0.42 -17.29 26.14
CA ILE A 118 -1.85 -17.00 25.98
C ILE A 118 -2.07 -15.82 25.04
N ALA A 119 -1.29 -14.74 25.21
CA ALA A 119 -1.39 -13.58 24.33
C ALA A 119 -1.02 -13.92 22.86
N LEU A 120 -0.01 -14.75 22.66
CA LEU A 120 0.38 -15.22 21.33
C LEU A 120 -0.67 -16.12 20.67
N LEU A 121 -1.46 -16.88 21.44
CA LEU A 121 -2.55 -17.71 20.90
C LEU A 121 -3.68 -16.89 20.28
N ILE A 122 -3.81 -15.61 20.64
CA ILE A 122 -4.77 -14.70 20.00
C ILE A 122 -4.47 -14.51 18.51
N LEU A 123 -3.20 -14.54 18.10
CA LEU A 123 -2.77 -14.31 16.73
C LEU A 123 -3.30 -15.36 15.75
N PRO A 124 -3.05 -16.67 15.95
CA PRO A 124 -3.55 -17.70 15.04
C PRO A 124 -5.08 -17.75 15.03
N VAL A 125 -5.75 -17.49 16.15
CA VAL A 125 -7.21 -17.38 16.22
C VAL A 125 -7.71 -16.22 15.35
N SER A 126 -7.09 -15.06 15.47
CA SER A 126 -7.40 -13.90 14.65
C SER A 126 -7.15 -14.16 13.16
N MET A 127 -6.02 -14.77 12.80
CA MET A 127 -5.68 -15.10 11.42
C MET A 127 -6.68 -16.06 10.78
N VAL A 128 -7.10 -17.09 11.51
CA VAL A 128 -8.11 -18.04 11.02
C VAL A 128 -9.45 -17.32 10.78
N LEU A 129 -9.91 -16.51 11.73
CA LEU A 129 -11.17 -15.77 11.58
C LEU A 129 -11.12 -14.77 10.40
N ILE A 130 -10.03 -14.02 10.27
CA ILE A 130 -9.82 -13.10 9.14
C ILE A 130 -9.85 -13.88 7.82
N SER A 131 -9.12 -14.99 7.72
CA SER A 131 -9.05 -15.81 6.51
C SER A 131 -10.43 -16.34 6.11
N VAL A 132 -11.24 -16.77 7.07
CA VAL A 132 -12.61 -17.22 6.83
C VAL A 132 -13.48 -16.08 6.28
N ILE A 133 -13.41 -14.90 6.90
CA ILE A 133 -14.17 -13.72 6.45
C ILE A 133 -13.76 -13.31 5.05
N VAL A 134 -12.44 -13.17 4.80
CA VAL A 134 -11.89 -12.77 3.50
C VAL A 134 -12.31 -13.77 2.42
N LYS A 135 -12.15 -15.07 2.66
CA LYS A 135 -12.54 -16.11 1.70
C LYS A 135 -14.04 -16.04 1.33
N HIS A 136 -14.91 -15.76 2.30
CA HIS A 136 -16.35 -15.63 2.04
C HIS A 136 -16.72 -14.29 1.40
N SER A 137 -16.04 -13.22 1.75
CA SER A 137 -16.28 -11.88 1.20
C SER A 137 -15.80 -11.75 -0.25
N GLN A 138 -14.69 -12.44 -0.62
CA GLN A 138 -14.00 -12.25 -1.90
C GLN A 138 -14.91 -12.51 -3.12
N LYS A 139 -15.79 -13.52 -3.07
CA LYS A 139 -16.71 -13.79 -4.18
C LYS A 139 -17.71 -12.66 -4.41
N TYR A 140 -18.18 -12.06 -3.33
CA TYR A 140 -19.13 -10.93 -3.41
C TYR A 140 -18.42 -9.65 -3.85
N PHE A 141 -17.17 -9.47 -3.42
CA PHE A 141 -16.34 -8.36 -3.86
C PHE A 141 -16.05 -8.44 -5.36
N LYS A 142 -15.70 -9.64 -5.86
CA LYS A 142 -15.52 -9.87 -7.30
C LYS A 142 -16.78 -9.57 -8.10
N SER A 143 -17.94 -10.09 -7.64
CA SER A 143 -19.23 -9.82 -8.27
C SER A 143 -19.59 -8.33 -8.23
N GLN A 144 -19.33 -7.63 -7.12
CA GLN A 144 -19.51 -6.18 -7.02
C GLN A 144 -18.69 -5.42 -8.07
N GLN A 145 -17.42 -5.77 -8.26
CA GLN A 145 -16.57 -5.12 -9.26
C GLN A 145 -17.03 -5.41 -10.69
N GLU A 146 -17.40 -6.65 -10.96
CA GLU A 146 -17.92 -7.09 -12.26
C GLU A 146 -19.19 -6.31 -12.63
N TYR A 147 -20.20 -6.29 -11.75
CA TYR A 147 -21.45 -5.58 -12.00
C TYR A 147 -21.33 -4.06 -11.97
N LEU A 148 -20.36 -3.51 -11.22
CA LEU A 148 -20.01 -2.10 -11.32
C LEU A 148 -19.47 -1.76 -12.73
N GLY A 149 -18.64 -2.64 -13.30
CA GLY A 149 -18.19 -2.52 -14.68
C GLY A 149 -19.33 -2.57 -15.69
N HIS A 150 -20.27 -3.51 -15.52
CA HIS A 150 -21.48 -3.61 -16.36
C HIS A 150 -22.32 -2.33 -16.33
N ILE A 151 -22.59 -1.80 -15.13
CA ILE A 151 -23.37 -0.55 -14.98
C ILE A 151 -22.64 0.62 -15.64
N ASN A 152 -21.32 0.76 -15.44
CA ASN A 152 -20.56 1.82 -16.08
C ASN A 152 -20.62 1.72 -17.61
N GLY A 153 -20.46 0.51 -18.17
CA GLY A 153 -20.57 0.29 -19.62
C GLY A 153 -22.00 0.61 -20.12
N GLN A 154 -23.03 0.17 -19.42
CA GLN A 154 -24.42 0.45 -19.78
C GLN A 154 -24.74 1.95 -19.74
N VAL A 155 -24.26 2.66 -18.72
CA VAL A 155 -24.41 4.13 -18.62
C VAL A 155 -23.71 4.83 -19.78
N GLU A 156 -22.48 4.41 -20.13
CA GLU A 156 -21.73 4.97 -21.26
C GLU A 156 -22.45 4.73 -22.59
N GLU A 157 -22.94 3.48 -22.82
CA GLU A 157 -23.68 3.12 -24.02
C GLU A 157 -24.98 3.90 -24.17
N VAL A 158 -25.78 3.94 -23.10
CA VAL A 158 -27.09 4.62 -23.07
C VAL A 158 -26.92 6.14 -23.20
N TYR A 159 -25.89 6.70 -22.54
CA TYR A 159 -25.63 8.13 -22.63
C TYR A 159 -25.12 8.51 -24.01
N GLY A 160 -24.21 7.71 -24.60
CA GLY A 160 -23.69 7.92 -25.96
C GLY A 160 -24.78 7.71 -27.02
N GLY A 161 -25.68 6.71 -26.81
CA GLY A 161 -26.79 6.37 -27.70
C GLY A 161 -28.14 7.02 -27.35
N HIS A 162 -28.18 8.02 -26.48
CA HIS A 162 -29.44 8.58 -25.92
C HIS A 162 -30.46 9.01 -26.99
N ASN A 163 -29.99 9.61 -28.10
CA ASN A 163 -30.85 10.01 -29.20
C ASN A 163 -31.52 8.79 -29.88
N ILE A 164 -30.84 7.66 -29.94
CA ILE A 164 -31.34 6.41 -30.51
C ILE A 164 -32.41 5.83 -29.58
N VAL A 165 -32.12 5.77 -28.28
CA VAL A 165 -33.08 5.32 -27.26
C VAL A 165 -34.37 6.12 -27.35
N LYS A 166 -34.27 7.45 -27.47
CA LYS A 166 -35.42 8.34 -27.64
C LYS A 166 -36.16 8.13 -28.96
N ALA A 167 -35.45 7.97 -30.07
CA ALA A 167 -36.04 7.78 -31.39
C ALA A 167 -36.87 6.49 -31.49
N PHE A 168 -36.49 5.45 -30.74
CA PHE A 168 -37.16 4.15 -30.72
C PHE A 168 -38.07 3.93 -29.51
N ASN A 169 -38.27 4.92 -28.64
CA ASN A 169 -39.07 4.86 -27.40
C ASN A 169 -38.67 3.68 -26.50
N LYS A 170 -37.37 3.49 -26.29
CA LYS A 170 -36.80 2.35 -25.54
C LYS A 170 -36.38 2.72 -24.11
N GLU A 171 -36.83 3.84 -23.57
CA GLU A 171 -36.44 4.33 -22.24
C GLU A 171 -36.83 3.32 -21.13
N GLU A 172 -38.05 2.77 -21.20
CA GLU A 172 -38.50 1.82 -20.16
C GLU A 172 -37.73 0.51 -20.21
N ASP A 173 -37.36 0.03 -21.39
CA ASP A 173 -36.55 -1.17 -21.55
C ASP A 173 -35.15 -0.99 -20.96
N VAL A 174 -34.52 0.16 -21.25
CA VAL A 174 -33.18 0.51 -20.73
C VAL A 174 -33.19 0.69 -19.20
N ILE A 175 -34.24 1.34 -18.65
CA ILE A 175 -34.38 1.49 -17.19
C ILE A 175 -34.55 0.12 -16.54
N ARG A 176 -35.37 -0.76 -17.08
CA ARG A 176 -35.57 -2.10 -16.54
C ARG A 176 -34.27 -2.92 -16.53
N GLU A 177 -33.51 -2.90 -17.60
CA GLU A 177 -32.22 -3.60 -17.69
C GLU A 177 -31.18 -3.03 -16.69
N PHE A 178 -31.19 -1.69 -16.52
CA PHE A 178 -30.37 -1.03 -15.51
C PHE A 178 -30.75 -1.46 -14.10
N ASP A 179 -32.06 -1.51 -13.78
CA ASP A 179 -32.56 -1.89 -12.46
C ASP A 179 -32.21 -3.36 -12.13
N GLU A 180 -32.32 -4.28 -13.10
CA GLU A 180 -31.91 -5.67 -12.92
C GLU A 180 -30.43 -5.79 -12.60
N THR A 181 -29.56 -5.10 -13.33
CA THR A 181 -28.11 -5.09 -13.12
C THR A 181 -27.75 -4.43 -11.79
N ASN A 182 -28.42 -3.31 -11.46
CA ASN A 182 -28.23 -2.58 -10.21
C ASN A 182 -28.69 -3.37 -8.98
N ASP A 183 -29.75 -4.18 -9.07
CA ASP A 183 -30.19 -5.04 -7.97
C ASP A 183 -29.14 -6.12 -7.65
N ILE A 184 -28.48 -6.69 -8.67
CA ILE A 184 -27.38 -7.65 -8.46
C ILE A 184 -26.18 -6.95 -7.84
N LEU A 185 -25.83 -5.75 -8.33
CA LEU A 185 -24.77 -4.93 -7.75
C LEU A 185 -25.07 -4.61 -6.28
N PHE A 186 -26.28 -4.15 -5.98
CA PHE A 186 -26.71 -3.84 -4.62
C PHE A 186 -26.54 -5.03 -3.67
N ARG A 187 -27.06 -6.21 -4.06
CA ARG A 187 -26.98 -7.43 -3.24
C ARG A 187 -25.52 -7.89 -3.03
N SER A 188 -24.70 -7.77 -4.05
CA SER A 188 -23.27 -8.13 -3.98
C SER A 188 -22.50 -7.14 -3.11
N ALA A 189 -22.72 -5.84 -3.31
CA ALA A 189 -22.11 -4.78 -2.51
C ALA A 189 -22.54 -4.85 -1.04
N TRP A 190 -23.83 -5.06 -0.77
CA TRP A 190 -24.32 -5.20 0.60
C TRP A 190 -23.63 -6.35 1.35
N LYS A 191 -23.54 -7.54 0.73
CA LYS A 191 -22.89 -8.70 1.33
C LYS A 191 -21.39 -8.51 1.50
N SER A 192 -20.74 -7.93 0.51
CA SER A 192 -19.31 -7.59 0.54
C SER A 192 -18.99 -6.62 1.69
N GLN A 193 -19.73 -5.52 1.77
CA GLN A 193 -19.56 -4.50 2.79
C GLN A 193 -19.92 -4.98 4.20
N PHE A 194 -21.00 -5.76 4.33
CA PHE A 194 -21.38 -6.35 5.61
C PHE A 194 -20.29 -7.28 6.15
N LEU A 195 -19.79 -8.23 5.34
CA LEU A 195 -18.73 -9.15 5.75
C LEU A 195 -17.42 -8.41 6.06
N SER A 196 -17.04 -7.46 5.23
CA SER A 196 -15.85 -6.64 5.47
C SER A 196 -16.00 -5.76 6.72
N GLY A 197 -17.19 -5.18 6.92
CA GLY A 197 -17.49 -4.36 8.10
C GLY A 197 -17.49 -5.13 9.41
N MET A 198 -17.80 -6.45 9.37
CA MET A 198 -17.72 -7.31 10.56
C MET A 198 -16.29 -7.59 11.02
N MET A 199 -15.28 -7.35 10.18
CA MET A 199 -13.89 -7.65 10.51
C MET A 199 -13.43 -6.91 11.76
N MET A 200 -13.68 -5.62 11.87
CA MET A 200 -13.28 -4.82 13.04
C MET A 200 -13.97 -5.26 14.34
N PRO A 201 -15.30 -5.42 14.41
CA PRO A 201 -15.97 -5.94 15.61
C PRO A 201 -15.48 -7.31 16.04
N ILE A 202 -15.26 -8.23 15.11
CA ILE A 202 -14.73 -9.57 15.41
C ILE A 202 -13.30 -9.49 15.97
N MET A 203 -12.45 -8.67 15.38
CA MET A 203 -11.08 -8.45 15.89
C MET A 203 -11.10 -7.85 17.30
N GLN A 204 -11.97 -6.89 17.57
CA GLN A 204 -12.15 -6.34 18.90
C GLN A 204 -12.66 -7.39 19.90
N PHE A 205 -13.60 -8.23 19.49
CA PHE A 205 -14.10 -9.31 20.33
C PHE A 205 -13.00 -10.31 20.68
N VAL A 206 -12.19 -10.75 19.71
CA VAL A 206 -11.03 -11.64 19.95
C VAL A 206 -9.99 -10.97 20.85
N GLY A 207 -9.70 -9.69 20.64
CA GLY A 207 -8.81 -8.92 21.51
C GLY A 207 -9.33 -8.84 22.95
N ASN A 208 -10.66 -8.65 23.13
CA ASN A 208 -11.29 -8.65 24.46
C ASN A 208 -11.29 -10.03 25.12
N LEU A 209 -11.45 -11.12 24.37
CA LEU A 209 -11.26 -12.48 24.91
C LEU A 209 -9.83 -12.69 25.42
N GLY A 210 -8.85 -12.19 24.65
CA GLY A 210 -7.46 -12.19 25.10
C GLY A 210 -7.23 -11.39 26.37
N TYR A 211 -7.84 -10.21 26.47
CA TYR A 211 -7.82 -9.40 27.68
C TYR A 211 -8.39 -10.15 28.88
N VAL A 212 -9.53 -10.82 28.72
CA VAL A 212 -10.16 -11.62 29.78
C VAL A 212 -9.24 -12.78 30.18
N GLY A 213 -8.66 -13.51 29.22
CA GLY A 213 -7.74 -14.62 29.49
C GLY A 213 -6.50 -14.15 30.27
N VAL A 214 -5.89 -13.04 29.84
CA VAL A 214 -4.74 -12.41 30.53
C VAL A 214 -5.12 -11.95 31.92
N SER A 215 -6.31 -11.36 32.11
CA SER A 215 -6.77 -10.88 33.41
C SER A 215 -7.02 -12.03 34.40
N ILE A 216 -7.65 -13.13 33.95
CA ILE A 216 -7.91 -14.31 34.80
C ILE A 216 -6.59 -14.96 35.20
N LEU A 217 -5.70 -15.22 34.24
CA LEU A 217 -4.40 -15.85 34.53
C LEU A 217 -3.51 -14.94 35.36
N GLY A 218 -3.46 -13.64 35.04
CA GLY A 218 -2.72 -12.63 35.77
C GLY A 218 -3.20 -12.50 37.22
N GLY A 219 -4.53 -12.46 37.44
CA GLY A 219 -5.12 -12.49 38.77
C GLY A 219 -4.74 -13.74 39.57
N TYR A 220 -4.78 -14.92 38.94
CA TYR A 220 -4.34 -16.17 39.58
C TYR A 220 -2.85 -16.15 39.98
N LEU A 221 -1.98 -15.66 39.09
CA LEU A 221 -0.54 -15.54 39.35
C LEU A 221 -0.25 -14.48 40.43
N ALA A 222 -1.01 -13.39 40.48
CA ALA A 222 -0.89 -12.36 41.53
C ALA A 222 -1.32 -12.90 42.90
N ILE A 223 -2.39 -13.70 42.97
CA ILE A 223 -2.78 -14.37 44.24
C ILE A 223 -1.68 -15.33 44.70
N LYS A 224 -0.99 -15.99 43.79
CA LYS A 224 0.18 -16.85 44.06
C LYS A 224 1.46 -16.05 44.36
N GLN A 225 1.39 -14.72 44.33
CA GLN A 225 2.55 -13.82 44.56
C GLN A 225 3.69 -14.04 43.53
N THR A 226 3.39 -14.56 42.34
CA THR A 226 4.38 -14.78 41.27
C THR A 226 4.61 -13.51 40.48
N ILE A 227 3.59 -12.66 40.37
CA ILE A 227 3.61 -11.36 39.71
C ILE A 227 2.89 -10.32 40.58
N GLU A 228 3.15 -9.04 40.31
CA GLU A 228 2.44 -7.94 40.98
C GLU A 228 1.18 -7.54 40.18
N VAL A 229 0.24 -6.84 40.86
CA VAL A 229 -0.97 -6.30 40.19
C VAL A 229 -0.61 -5.32 39.06
N GLY A 230 0.47 -4.56 39.26
CA GLY A 230 1.01 -3.66 38.24
C GLY A 230 1.48 -4.36 36.97
N ASP A 231 1.98 -5.58 37.13
CA ASP A 231 2.42 -6.41 35.98
C ASP A 231 1.25 -6.81 35.07
N ILE A 232 0.07 -7.08 35.68
CA ILE A 232 -1.15 -7.39 34.92
C ILE A 232 -1.53 -6.19 34.03
N GLN A 233 -1.51 -4.98 34.59
CA GLN A 233 -1.84 -3.77 33.85
C GLN A 233 -0.82 -3.50 32.74
N SER A 234 0.46 -3.66 33.02
CA SER A 234 1.53 -3.53 32.04
C SER A 234 1.38 -4.55 30.92
N PHE A 235 1.08 -5.82 31.27
CA PHE A 235 0.90 -6.90 30.31
C PHE A 235 -0.29 -6.65 29.38
N ILE A 236 -1.42 -6.17 29.87
CA ILE A 236 -2.58 -5.78 29.06
C ILE A 236 -2.19 -4.70 28.05
N GLN A 237 -1.40 -3.72 28.48
CA GLN A 237 -0.91 -2.68 27.57
C GLN A 237 0.03 -3.25 26.50
N TYR A 238 0.91 -4.19 26.87
CA TYR A 238 1.79 -4.86 25.92
C TYR A 238 1.02 -5.71 24.88
N VAL A 239 -0.03 -6.41 25.29
CA VAL A 239 -0.90 -7.16 24.34
C VAL A 239 -1.51 -6.22 23.29
N ARG A 240 -1.99 -5.04 23.71
CA ARG A 240 -2.52 -4.02 22.79
C ARG A 240 -1.42 -3.49 21.86
N SER A 241 -0.26 -3.16 22.42
CA SER A 241 0.88 -2.63 21.66
C SER A 241 1.51 -3.67 20.72
N PHE A 242 1.24 -4.96 20.94
CA PHE A 242 1.71 -6.06 20.10
C PHE A 242 0.83 -6.28 18.86
N THR A 243 -0.48 -6.10 19.00
CA THR A 243 -1.43 -6.37 17.91
C THR A 243 -1.37 -5.30 16.80
N GLN A 244 -1.19 -4.05 17.16
CA GLN A 244 -1.16 -2.94 16.20
C GLN A 244 -0.04 -3.05 15.14
N PRO A 245 1.24 -3.31 15.50
CA PRO A 245 2.31 -3.48 14.54
C PRO A 245 2.09 -4.63 13.55
N ILE A 246 1.42 -5.70 13.98
CA ILE A 246 1.12 -6.84 13.07
C ILE A 246 0.16 -6.39 11.96
N GLN A 247 -0.86 -5.61 12.31
CA GLN A 247 -1.76 -5.05 11.30
C GLN A 247 -1.03 -4.10 10.35
N GLN A 248 -0.08 -3.32 10.86
CA GLN A 248 0.75 -2.43 10.06
C GLN A 248 1.64 -3.20 9.07
N VAL A 249 2.25 -4.30 9.49
CA VAL A 249 3.04 -5.16 8.59
C VAL A 249 2.18 -5.74 7.47
N ALA A 250 0.93 -6.14 7.77
CA ALA A 250 0.00 -6.60 6.74
C ALA A 250 -0.37 -5.49 5.73
N GLN A 251 -0.53 -4.25 6.18
CA GLN A 251 -0.76 -3.10 5.30
C GLN A 251 0.45 -2.80 4.41
N VAL A 252 1.67 -2.93 4.96
CA VAL A 252 2.92 -2.78 4.19
C VAL A 252 2.99 -3.82 3.07
N ALA A 253 2.57 -5.07 3.31
CA ALA A 253 2.56 -6.10 2.27
C ALA A 253 1.68 -5.72 1.07
N ASN A 254 0.49 -5.16 1.31
CA ASN A 254 -0.39 -4.66 0.25
C ASN A 254 0.22 -3.46 -0.50
N MET A 255 0.86 -2.55 0.22
CA MET A 255 1.54 -1.40 -0.38
C MET A 255 2.72 -1.84 -1.25
N LEU A 256 3.52 -2.82 -0.80
CA LEU A 256 4.62 -3.36 -1.57
C LEU A 256 4.16 -4.02 -2.89
N GLN A 257 2.98 -4.60 -2.93
CA GLN A 257 2.41 -5.15 -4.17
C GLN A 257 2.14 -4.05 -5.21
N SER A 258 1.55 -2.91 -4.79
CA SER A 258 1.35 -1.75 -5.68
C SER A 258 2.68 -1.13 -6.11
N THR A 259 3.65 -1.09 -5.19
CA THR A 259 5.00 -0.60 -5.44
C THR A 259 5.73 -1.49 -6.46
N ALA A 260 5.57 -2.81 -6.37
CA ALA A 260 6.17 -3.75 -7.32
C ALA A 260 5.66 -3.49 -8.74
N ALA A 261 4.35 -3.29 -8.92
CA ALA A 261 3.78 -2.97 -10.23
C ALA A 261 4.29 -1.63 -10.80
N ALA A 262 4.42 -0.59 -9.97
CA ALA A 262 5.01 0.67 -10.39
C ALA A 262 6.51 0.54 -10.73
N SER A 263 7.25 -0.26 -9.93
CA SER A 263 8.65 -0.58 -10.20
C SER A 263 8.82 -1.27 -11.54
N GLU A 264 8.02 -2.30 -11.80
CA GLU A 264 8.06 -3.07 -13.04
C GLU A 264 7.92 -2.14 -14.26
N ARG A 265 6.91 -1.26 -14.27
CA ARG A 265 6.72 -0.31 -15.38
C ARG A 265 7.88 0.67 -15.55
N VAL A 266 8.47 1.14 -14.45
CA VAL A 266 9.63 2.06 -14.52
C VAL A 266 10.87 1.35 -15.04
N PHE A 267 11.17 0.15 -14.52
CA PHE A 267 12.34 -0.61 -14.96
C PHE A 267 12.19 -1.16 -16.37
N GLU A 268 10.99 -1.61 -16.76
CA GLU A 268 10.69 -1.99 -18.14
C GLU A 268 11.02 -0.85 -19.10
N PHE A 269 10.61 0.38 -18.78
CA PHE A 269 10.97 1.56 -19.58
C PHE A 269 12.47 1.84 -19.60
N LEU A 270 13.16 1.71 -18.47
CA LEU A 270 14.59 1.95 -18.40
C LEU A 270 15.42 0.88 -19.14
N ASP A 271 14.90 -0.34 -19.22
CA ASP A 271 15.54 -1.47 -19.91
C ASP A 271 15.21 -1.52 -21.41
N GLU A 272 14.29 -0.66 -21.91
CA GLU A 272 13.98 -0.58 -23.33
C GLU A 272 15.21 -0.25 -24.17
N LYS A 273 15.21 -0.73 -25.43
CA LYS A 273 16.34 -0.54 -26.36
C LYS A 273 16.46 0.94 -26.74
N GLU A 274 17.65 1.49 -26.55
CA GLU A 274 17.99 2.85 -26.95
C GLU A 274 18.33 2.92 -28.46
N GLU A 275 18.18 4.13 -29.01
CA GLU A 275 18.63 4.41 -30.36
C GLU A 275 20.15 4.41 -30.43
N ASP A 276 20.68 3.88 -31.52
CA ASP A 276 22.12 3.86 -31.76
C ASP A 276 22.56 5.26 -32.22
N GLN A 277 23.00 6.08 -31.25
CA GLN A 277 23.36 7.49 -31.50
C GLN A 277 24.71 7.65 -32.21
N PHE A 278 25.51 6.60 -32.27
CA PHE A 278 26.85 6.62 -32.86
C PHE A 278 27.00 5.46 -33.85
N ALA A 279 26.80 5.75 -35.14
CA ALA A 279 27.09 4.77 -36.17
C ALA A 279 28.59 4.47 -36.20
N GLU A 280 28.96 3.18 -36.26
CA GLU A 280 30.38 2.76 -36.34
C GLU A 280 31.12 3.37 -37.55
N ASN A 281 30.39 3.79 -38.60
CA ASN A 281 30.91 4.40 -39.82
C ASN A 281 30.44 5.84 -39.99
N SER A 282 30.50 6.68 -38.93
CA SER A 282 30.16 8.09 -39.05
C SER A 282 31.13 8.83 -39.96
N VAL A 283 30.60 9.58 -40.92
CA VAL A 283 31.38 10.40 -41.87
C VAL A 283 31.46 11.81 -41.31
N SER A 284 32.65 12.44 -41.46
CA SER A 284 32.79 13.84 -41.06
C SER A 284 31.89 14.74 -41.93
N VAL A 285 31.14 15.61 -41.26
CA VAL A 285 30.28 16.62 -41.90
C VAL A 285 31.00 17.97 -42.14
N GLU A 286 32.31 18.02 -41.91
CA GLU A 286 33.11 19.22 -42.19
C GLU A 286 33.07 19.55 -43.70
N GLY A 287 32.54 20.73 -44.04
CA GLY A 287 32.44 21.20 -45.42
C GLY A 287 31.10 20.96 -46.12
N LEU A 288 30.11 20.40 -45.44
CA LEU A 288 28.74 20.28 -45.99
C LEU A 288 28.10 21.67 -46.19
N GLN A 289 27.60 21.91 -47.41
CA GLN A 289 26.93 23.18 -47.78
C GLN A 289 25.45 23.20 -47.41
N GLY A 290 24.94 22.15 -46.77
CA GLY A 290 23.56 22.05 -46.32
C GLY A 290 22.54 21.79 -47.44
N ASN A 291 22.97 21.39 -48.63
CA ASN A 291 22.07 20.93 -49.68
C ASN A 291 21.56 19.54 -49.38
N VAL A 292 20.23 19.35 -49.30
CA VAL A 292 19.56 18.08 -49.04
C VAL A 292 18.59 17.82 -50.19
N GLU A 293 18.68 16.65 -50.83
CA GLU A 293 17.80 16.21 -51.90
C GLU A 293 17.20 14.84 -51.53
N PHE A 294 15.88 14.72 -51.64
CA PHE A 294 15.17 13.48 -51.42
C PHE A 294 14.68 12.93 -52.78
N GLU A 295 15.23 11.82 -53.22
CA GLU A 295 14.78 11.15 -54.44
C GLU A 295 14.08 9.84 -54.08
N HIS A 296 12.79 9.72 -54.38
CA HIS A 296 11.96 8.51 -54.17
C HIS A 296 12.11 7.87 -52.77
N VAL A 297 12.18 8.70 -51.73
CA VAL A 297 12.36 8.23 -50.36
C VAL A 297 11.03 7.72 -49.82
N GLN A 298 11.01 6.45 -49.38
CA GLN A 298 9.93 5.86 -48.60
C GLN A 298 10.39 5.69 -47.17
N PHE A 299 9.61 6.18 -46.24
CA PHE A 299 9.94 6.09 -44.85
C PHE A 299 8.74 5.61 -44.00
N GLY A 300 8.98 4.71 -43.10
CA GLY A 300 7.99 4.25 -42.11
C GLY A 300 8.67 3.50 -40.99
N TYR A 301 8.19 3.68 -39.75
CA TYR A 301 8.67 2.93 -38.59
C TYR A 301 8.12 1.50 -38.56
N ASN A 302 7.01 1.24 -39.23
CA ASN A 302 6.37 -0.07 -39.27
C ASN A 302 6.53 -0.68 -40.65
N PRO A 303 7.12 -1.91 -40.82
CA PRO A 303 7.30 -2.54 -42.12
C PRO A 303 6.00 -2.78 -42.88
N GLU A 304 4.85 -2.81 -42.18
CA GLU A 304 3.53 -3.06 -42.76
C GLU A 304 2.80 -1.76 -43.22
N HIS A 305 3.27 -0.60 -42.79
CA HIS A 305 2.69 0.69 -43.12
C HIS A 305 3.75 1.66 -43.71
N HIS A 306 4.10 1.44 -44.96
CA HIS A 306 4.85 2.44 -45.69
C HIS A 306 3.89 3.54 -46.15
N THR A 307 3.91 4.68 -45.52
CA THR A 307 3.28 5.89 -46.04
C THR A 307 4.12 6.40 -47.20
N THR A 308 3.64 6.15 -48.44
CA THR A 308 4.14 6.80 -49.67
C THR A 308 3.71 8.27 -49.61
N ASN A 309 4.53 9.13 -49.03
CA ASN A 309 4.48 10.54 -49.35
C ASN A 309 5.50 10.79 -50.47
N GLU A 310 5.00 10.95 -51.67
CA GLU A 310 5.74 11.59 -52.74
C GLU A 310 5.93 13.06 -52.34
N LEU A 311 7.12 13.40 -51.86
CA LEU A 311 7.61 14.78 -51.73
C LEU A 311 8.52 15.07 -52.89
#